data_aaa115b08eab3ed019fdc56ea620e296
#
_entry.id   aaa115b08eab3ed019fdc56ea620e296
#
_cell.length_a   1.000
_cell.length_b   1.000
_cell.length_c   1.000
_cell.angle_alpha   90.00
_cell.angle_beta   90.00
_cell.angle_gamma   90.00
#
_symmetry.space_group_name_H-M   'P 1'
#
loop_
_entity.id
_entity.type
_entity.pdbx_description
1 polymer ?
#
loop_
_entity_poly.entity_id
_entity_poly.type
_entity_poly.pdbx_seq_one_letter_code
_entity_poly.pdbx_strand_id
1 'polypeptide(L)'
;MLSKKMEEALNAQVNAEFWSAYLYLSMSNHFAAAGNQGFANWFSIQFQEEQAHATIFMKYVLSCGGKVTLAPIASVKTEWKSPLEAFEDTLAHERKVTALIHDLCVLADEEKDFGTANMLKWFVDEQIEEEANAQELIDSLKMIKDNGFGLYMLDKE
;
A
#
# COMPACT_ATOMS: atom_id res chain seq x y z
N MET A 1 18.95 -18.77 -6.76
CA MET A 1 17.58 -19.12 -7.18
C MET A 1 16.63 -19.06 -5.99
N LEU A 2 15.40 -18.69 -6.27
CA LEU A 2 14.38 -18.68 -5.23
C LEU A 2 13.96 -20.10 -4.85
N SER A 3 13.75 -20.34 -3.55
CA SER A 3 13.06 -21.54 -3.12
C SER A 3 11.60 -21.47 -3.59
N LYS A 4 10.95 -22.60 -3.69
CA LYS A 4 9.52 -22.66 -4.04
C LYS A 4 8.69 -21.88 -2.98
N LYS A 5 9.05 -22.01 -1.72
CA LYS A 5 8.35 -21.31 -0.63
C LYS A 5 8.48 -19.79 -0.76
N MET A 6 9.67 -19.28 -1.08
CA MET A 6 9.88 -17.85 -1.30
C MET A 6 9.15 -17.37 -2.55
N GLU A 7 9.19 -18.14 -3.63
CA GLU A 7 8.46 -17.79 -4.85
C GLU A 7 6.97 -17.64 -4.59
N GLU A 8 6.38 -18.59 -3.87
CA GLU A 8 4.96 -18.52 -3.50
C GLU A 8 4.67 -17.31 -2.61
N ALA A 9 5.55 -17.03 -1.65
CA ALA A 9 5.38 -15.89 -0.74
C ALA A 9 5.48 -14.56 -1.50
N LEU A 10 6.40 -14.44 -2.44
CA LEU A 10 6.54 -13.23 -3.26
C LEU A 10 5.36 -13.05 -4.21
N ASN A 11 4.83 -14.14 -4.77
CA ASN A 11 3.61 -14.06 -5.57
C ASN A 11 2.41 -13.62 -4.74
N ALA A 12 2.31 -14.08 -3.49
CA ALA A 12 1.27 -13.60 -2.58
C ALA A 12 1.42 -12.11 -2.29
N GLN A 13 2.65 -11.62 -2.18
CA GLN A 13 2.90 -10.20 -1.96
C GLN A 13 2.53 -9.36 -3.20
N VAL A 14 2.78 -9.86 -4.40
CA VAL A 14 2.33 -9.21 -5.64
C VAL A 14 0.81 -9.00 -5.59
N ASN A 15 0.07 -10.02 -5.19
CA ASN A 15 -1.39 -9.93 -5.04
C ASN A 15 -1.78 -8.90 -3.98
N ALA A 16 -1.08 -8.88 -2.85
CA ALA A 16 -1.34 -7.91 -1.78
C ALA A 16 -1.11 -6.48 -2.25
N GLU A 17 -0.07 -6.23 -3.04
CA GLU A 17 0.21 -4.90 -3.59
C GLU A 17 -0.87 -4.48 -4.60
N PHE A 18 -1.33 -5.38 -5.46
CA PHE A 18 -2.43 -5.08 -6.37
C PHE A 18 -3.75 -4.86 -5.63
N TRP A 19 -4.00 -5.60 -4.55
CA TRP A 19 -5.17 -5.35 -3.73
C TRP A 19 -5.11 -3.96 -3.08
N SER A 20 -3.94 -3.57 -2.59
CA SER A 20 -3.71 -2.22 -2.06
C SER A 20 -3.99 -1.15 -3.11
N ALA A 21 -3.49 -1.36 -4.33
CA ALA A 21 -3.75 -0.46 -5.45
C ALA A 21 -5.25 -0.33 -5.71
N TYR A 22 -5.96 -1.45 -5.71
CA TYR A 22 -7.40 -1.47 -5.95
C TYR A 22 -8.17 -0.74 -4.84
N LEU A 23 -7.77 -0.92 -3.59
CA LEU A 23 -8.34 -0.18 -2.46
C LEU A 23 -8.17 1.33 -2.64
N TYR A 24 -6.96 1.78 -2.98
CA TYR A 24 -6.68 3.21 -3.16
C TYR A 24 -7.38 3.78 -4.39
N LEU A 25 -7.55 3.00 -5.44
CA LEU A 25 -8.37 3.39 -6.58
C LEU A 25 -9.82 3.61 -6.16
N SER A 26 -10.37 2.73 -5.32
CA SER A 26 -11.71 2.86 -4.77
C SER A 26 -11.85 4.14 -3.95
N MET A 27 -10.88 4.42 -3.08
CA MET A 27 -10.86 5.65 -2.28
C MET A 27 -10.79 6.88 -3.17
N SER A 28 -9.94 6.87 -4.20
CA SER A 28 -9.80 7.97 -5.13
C SER A 28 -11.13 8.29 -5.81
N ASN A 29 -11.82 7.28 -6.31
CA ASN A 29 -13.11 7.47 -6.97
C ASN A 29 -14.20 7.95 -6.01
N HIS A 30 -14.18 7.46 -4.77
CA HIS A 30 -15.12 7.90 -3.74
C HIS A 30 -14.97 9.42 -3.50
N PHE A 31 -13.74 9.91 -3.31
CA PHE A 31 -13.51 11.34 -3.06
C PHE A 31 -13.72 12.20 -4.28
N ALA A 32 -13.43 11.69 -5.48
CA ALA A 32 -13.74 12.40 -6.72
C ALA A 32 -15.25 12.62 -6.85
N ALA A 33 -16.05 11.61 -6.57
CA ALA A 33 -17.51 11.71 -6.60
C ALA A 33 -18.05 12.68 -5.54
N ALA A 34 -17.38 12.80 -4.41
CA ALA A 34 -17.76 13.70 -3.33
C ALA A 34 -17.26 15.15 -3.54
N GLY A 35 -16.48 15.41 -4.59
CA GLY A 35 -15.95 16.74 -4.87
C GLY A 35 -14.64 17.07 -4.16
N ASN A 36 -14.03 16.11 -3.48
CA ASN A 36 -12.76 16.29 -2.76
C ASN A 36 -11.59 15.91 -3.70
N GLN A 37 -11.25 16.79 -4.63
CA GLN A 37 -10.27 16.48 -5.67
C GLN A 37 -8.85 16.29 -5.15
N GLY A 38 -8.46 17.00 -4.10
CA GLY A 38 -7.13 16.84 -3.50
C GLY A 38 -6.95 15.46 -2.87
N PHE A 39 -7.94 15.00 -2.12
CA PHE A 39 -7.91 13.64 -1.55
C PHE A 39 -7.98 12.59 -2.65
N ALA A 40 -8.83 12.80 -3.66
CA ALA A 40 -8.90 11.91 -4.82
C ALA A 40 -7.54 11.77 -5.50
N ASN A 41 -6.83 12.88 -5.70
CA ASN A 41 -5.50 12.87 -6.30
C ASN A 41 -4.47 12.15 -5.41
N TRP A 42 -4.52 12.38 -4.10
CA TRP A 42 -3.62 11.71 -3.17
C TRP A 42 -3.73 10.19 -3.28
N PHE A 43 -4.96 9.68 -3.30
CA PHE A 43 -5.21 8.24 -3.42
C PHE A 43 -4.91 7.71 -4.84
N SER A 44 -5.08 8.54 -5.88
CA SER A 44 -4.69 8.18 -7.25
C SER A 44 -3.17 7.97 -7.34
N ILE A 45 -2.40 8.81 -6.67
CA ILE A 45 -0.94 8.65 -6.60
C ILE A 45 -0.59 7.36 -5.84
N GLN A 46 -1.27 7.08 -4.72
CA GLN A 46 -1.08 5.84 -3.96
C GLN A 46 -1.39 4.62 -4.82
N PHE A 47 -2.46 4.66 -5.60
CA PHE A 47 -2.79 3.60 -6.55
C PHE A 47 -1.64 3.32 -7.51
N GLN A 48 -1.05 4.38 -8.08
CA GLN A 48 0.08 4.24 -9.00
C GLN A 48 1.31 3.68 -8.30
N GLU A 49 1.60 4.13 -7.08
CA GLU A 49 2.74 3.65 -6.31
C GLU A 49 2.62 2.15 -5.99
N GLU A 50 1.42 1.69 -5.61
CA GLU A 50 1.20 0.27 -5.30
C GLU A 50 1.37 -0.62 -6.54
N GLN A 51 0.97 -0.12 -7.72
CA GLN A 51 1.24 -0.83 -8.97
C GLN A 51 2.75 -0.94 -9.24
N ALA A 52 3.50 0.14 -8.95
CA ALA A 52 4.95 0.13 -9.07
C ALA A 52 5.59 -0.87 -8.10
N HIS A 53 5.08 -0.96 -6.86
CA HIS A 53 5.54 -1.93 -5.87
C HIS A 53 5.33 -3.37 -6.36
N ALA A 54 4.14 -3.68 -6.88
CA ALA A 54 3.86 -4.99 -7.46
C ALA A 54 4.83 -5.32 -8.59
N THR A 55 5.13 -4.33 -9.43
CA THR A 55 6.06 -4.48 -10.55
C THR A 55 7.49 -4.82 -10.06
N ILE A 56 7.93 -4.18 -8.97
CA ILE A 56 9.24 -4.49 -8.38
C ILE A 56 9.32 -5.95 -7.97
N PHE A 57 8.30 -6.46 -7.27
CA PHE A 57 8.25 -7.87 -6.87
C PHE A 57 8.22 -8.81 -8.07
N MET A 58 7.40 -8.51 -9.08
CA MET A 58 7.30 -9.33 -10.28
C MET A 58 8.63 -9.42 -11.03
N LYS A 59 9.28 -8.27 -11.23
CA LYS A 59 10.59 -8.22 -11.90
C LYS A 59 11.65 -9.00 -11.12
N TYR A 60 11.61 -8.90 -9.79
CA TYR A 60 12.56 -9.62 -8.95
C TYR A 60 12.38 -11.14 -9.10
N VAL A 61 11.14 -11.63 -9.02
CA VAL A 61 10.83 -13.06 -9.19
C VAL A 61 11.35 -13.56 -10.54
N LEU A 62 11.09 -12.82 -11.60
CA LEU A 62 11.54 -13.18 -12.95
C LEU A 62 13.06 -13.15 -13.07
N SER A 63 13.71 -12.15 -12.47
CA SER A 63 15.18 -12.06 -12.46
C SER A 63 15.85 -13.23 -11.77
N CYS A 64 15.17 -13.83 -10.80
CA CYS A 64 15.67 -14.99 -10.07
C CYS A 64 15.29 -16.31 -10.73
N GLY A 65 14.76 -16.29 -11.96
CA GLY A 65 14.37 -17.47 -12.69
C GLY A 65 13.03 -18.08 -12.22
N GLY A 66 12.29 -17.36 -11.39
CA GLY A 66 10.99 -17.81 -10.91
C GLY A 66 9.86 -17.47 -11.87
N LYS A 67 8.66 -17.87 -11.49
CA LYS A 67 7.44 -17.64 -12.28
C LYS A 67 6.49 -16.72 -11.49
N VAL A 68 5.97 -15.70 -12.18
CA VAL A 68 4.89 -14.86 -11.63
C VAL A 68 3.57 -15.56 -11.92
N THR A 69 2.79 -15.80 -10.87
CA THR A 69 1.46 -16.42 -10.98
C THR A 69 0.46 -15.47 -10.31
N LEU A 70 -0.39 -14.85 -11.12
CA LEU A 70 -1.35 -13.87 -10.63
C LEU A 70 -2.57 -14.59 -10.04
N ALA A 71 -3.00 -14.15 -8.88
CA ALA A 71 -4.20 -14.63 -8.21
C ALA A 71 -5.34 -13.60 -8.37
N PRO A 72 -6.59 -14.00 -8.18
CA PRO A 72 -7.70 -13.04 -8.19
C PRO A 72 -7.52 -11.96 -7.11
N ILE A 73 -7.87 -10.73 -7.47
CA ILE A 73 -7.85 -9.62 -6.53
C ILE A 73 -9.21 -9.57 -5.83
N ALA A 74 -9.20 -9.65 -4.50
CA ALA A 74 -10.43 -9.65 -3.71
C ALA A 74 -11.13 -8.28 -3.79
N SER A 75 -12.41 -8.27 -3.44
CA SER A 75 -13.20 -7.04 -3.39
C SER A 75 -12.66 -6.06 -2.34
N VAL A 76 -12.94 -4.78 -2.55
CA VAL A 76 -12.53 -3.70 -1.66
C VAL A 76 -13.76 -2.92 -1.18
N LYS A 77 -13.60 -2.22 -0.07
CA LYS A 77 -14.59 -1.27 0.44
C LYS A 77 -14.76 -0.15 -0.59
N THR A 78 -15.97 0.38 -0.72
CA THR A 78 -16.33 1.36 -1.75
C THR A 78 -16.83 2.69 -1.22
N GLU A 79 -17.11 2.79 0.07
CA GLU A 79 -17.65 4.01 0.68
C GLU A 79 -17.02 4.27 2.04
N TRP A 80 -16.84 5.54 2.36
CA TRP A 80 -16.31 6.02 3.63
C TRP A 80 -17.15 7.18 4.11
N LYS A 81 -17.34 7.30 5.42
CA LYS A 81 -18.15 8.35 6.03
C LYS A 81 -17.46 9.71 6.00
N SER A 82 -16.14 9.70 5.97
CA SER A 82 -15.34 10.93 6.06
C SER A 82 -13.92 10.68 5.54
N PRO A 83 -13.18 11.75 5.19
CA PRO A 83 -11.75 11.61 4.91
C PRO A 83 -10.98 10.96 6.05
N LEU A 84 -11.30 11.32 7.30
CA LEU A 84 -10.64 10.73 8.46
C LEU A 84 -10.78 9.21 8.49
N GLU A 85 -11.99 8.68 8.24
CA GLU A 85 -12.20 7.22 8.21
C GLU A 85 -11.33 6.57 7.14
N ALA A 86 -11.26 7.17 5.94
CA ALA A 86 -10.45 6.62 4.85
C ALA A 86 -8.96 6.59 5.21
N PHE A 87 -8.43 7.64 5.84
CA PHE A 87 -7.03 7.69 6.24
C PHE A 87 -6.74 6.77 7.43
N GLU A 88 -7.70 6.58 8.33
CA GLU A 88 -7.56 5.58 9.40
C GLU A 88 -7.53 4.17 8.83
N ASP A 89 -8.39 3.87 7.84
CA ASP A 89 -8.36 2.60 7.12
C ASP A 89 -7.02 2.42 6.39
N THR A 90 -6.50 3.49 5.79
CA THR A 90 -5.21 3.49 5.11
C THR A 90 -4.08 3.13 6.06
N LEU A 91 -4.02 3.78 7.24
CA LEU A 91 -2.98 3.48 8.21
C LEU A 91 -3.07 2.04 8.70
N ALA A 92 -4.28 1.56 9.00
CA ALA A 92 -4.49 0.17 9.43
C ALA A 92 -4.02 -0.80 8.35
N HIS A 93 -4.33 -0.49 7.08
CA HIS A 93 -3.91 -1.32 5.95
C HIS A 93 -2.39 -1.30 5.76
N GLU A 94 -1.76 -0.11 5.83
CA GLU A 94 -0.30 -0.01 5.69
C GLU A 94 0.43 -0.78 6.79
N ARG A 95 -0.12 -0.80 8.01
CA ARG A 95 0.43 -1.62 9.09
C ARG A 95 0.36 -3.11 8.78
N LYS A 96 -0.70 -3.56 8.12
CA LYS A 96 -0.80 -4.95 7.65
C LYS A 96 0.24 -5.25 6.58
N VAL A 97 0.43 -4.33 5.63
CA VAL A 97 1.46 -4.48 4.59
C VAL A 97 2.84 -4.54 5.22
N THR A 98 3.11 -3.67 6.21
CA THR A 98 4.38 -3.71 6.96
C THR A 98 4.61 -5.08 7.58
N ALA A 99 3.58 -5.68 8.20
CA ALA A 99 3.69 -7.01 8.78
C ALA A 99 3.98 -8.07 7.71
N LEU A 100 3.35 -7.97 6.54
CA LEU A 100 3.62 -8.90 5.43
C LEU A 100 5.05 -8.78 4.92
N ILE A 101 5.57 -7.55 4.81
CA ILE A 101 6.97 -7.31 4.43
C ILE A 101 7.93 -7.90 5.46
N HIS A 102 7.64 -7.71 6.76
CA HIS A 102 8.45 -8.28 7.84
C HIS A 102 8.44 -9.82 7.79
N ASP A 103 7.30 -10.43 7.50
CA ASP A 103 7.21 -11.88 7.35
C ASP A 103 8.10 -12.38 6.21
N LEU A 104 8.16 -11.65 5.10
CA LEU A 104 9.06 -11.97 3.99
C LEU A 104 10.52 -11.85 4.42
N CYS A 105 10.86 -10.82 5.22
CA CYS A 105 12.22 -10.65 5.75
C CYS A 105 12.60 -11.82 6.65
N VAL A 106 11.69 -12.27 7.50
CA VAL A 106 11.91 -13.43 8.38
C VAL A 106 12.16 -14.69 7.54
N LEU A 107 11.34 -14.91 6.51
CA LEU A 107 11.51 -16.06 5.61
C LEU A 107 12.86 -16.01 4.89
N ALA A 108 13.25 -14.84 4.38
CA ALA A 108 14.53 -14.66 3.73
C ALA A 108 15.70 -14.97 4.68
N ASP A 109 15.59 -14.55 5.94
CA ASP A 109 16.59 -14.82 6.96
C ASP A 109 16.68 -16.32 7.27
N GLU A 110 15.54 -16.98 7.46
CA GLU A 110 15.46 -18.41 7.73
C GLU A 110 16.08 -19.23 6.61
N GLU A 111 15.87 -18.83 5.37
CA GLU A 111 16.40 -19.52 4.19
C GLU A 111 17.79 -19.07 3.80
N LYS A 112 18.33 -18.06 4.50
CA LYS A 112 19.62 -17.42 4.15
C LYS A 112 19.63 -16.91 2.71
N ASP A 113 18.49 -16.40 2.29
CA ASP A 113 18.28 -15.81 0.97
C ASP A 113 18.68 -14.34 1.01
N PHE A 114 19.98 -14.09 0.85
CA PHE A 114 20.55 -12.74 0.98
C PHE A 114 20.09 -11.81 -0.14
N GLY A 115 19.84 -12.35 -1.34
CA GLY A 115 19.35 -11.54 -2.45
C GLY A 115 17.95 -10.99 -2.16
N THR A 116 17.06 -11.85 -1.68
CA THR A 116 15.70 -11.43 -1.31
C THR A 116 15.74 -10.47 -0.12
N ALA A 117 16.54 -10.77 0.90
CA ALA A 117 16.69 -9.88 2.06
C ALA A 117 17.14 -8.48 1.63
N ASN A 118 18.08 -8.40 0.69
CA ASN A 118 18.57 -7.12 0.18
C ASN A 118 17.48 -6.35 -0.61
N MET A 119 16.72 -7.04 -1.44
CA MET A 119 15.63 -6.43 -2.19
C MET A 119 14.55 -5.90 -1.25
N LEU A 120 14.24 -6.64 -0.18
CA LEU A 120 13.21 -6.26 0.80
C LEU A 120 13.58 -5.03 1.64
N LYS A 121 14.86 -4.69 1.75
CA LYS A 121 15.30 -3.52 2.52
C LYS A 121 14.61 -2.24 2.07
N TRP A 122 14.47 -2.05 0.77
CA TRP A 122 13.79 -0.89 0.23
C TRP A 122 12.34 -0.82 0.73
N PHE A 123 11.66 -1.97 0.76
CA PHE A 123 10.27 -2.03 1.23
C PHE A 123 10.14 -1.79 2.74
N VAL A 124 11.13 -2.22 3.52
CA VAL A 124 11.15 -1.93 4.96
C VAL A 124 11.18 -0.41 5.19
N ASP A 125 12.05 0.29 4.47
CA ASP A 125 12.16 1.74 4.57
C ASP A 125 10.90 2.43 4.03
N GLU A 126 10.38 1.96 2.90
CA GLU A 126 9.18 2.51 2.28
C GLU A 126 7.97 2.42 3.21
N GLN A 127 7.82 1.30 3.94
CA GLN A 127 6.69 1.14 4.86
C GLN A 127 6.75 2.09 6.05
N ILE A 128 7.94 2.45 6.52
CA ILE A 128 8.08 3.47 7.56
C ILE A 128 7.52 4.80 7.04
N GLU A 129 7.86 5.16 5.82
CA GLU A 129 7.39 6.39 5.18
C GLU A 129 5.88 6.35 4.91
N GLU A 130 5.36 5.24 4.40
CA GLU A 130 3.93 5.08 4.13
C GLU A 130 3.08 5.24 5.39
N GLU A 131 3.49 4.63 6.49
CA GLU A 131 2.78 4.78 7.77
C GLU A 131 2.87 6.20 8.30
N ALA A 132 4.04 6.83 8.19
CA ALA A 132 4.23 8.20 8.64
C ALA A 132 3.37 9.19 7.84
N ASN A 133 3.29 9.03 6.53
CA ASN A 133 2.48 9.89 5.67
C ASN A 133 0.99 9.78 6.01
N ALA A 134 0.48 8.58 6.22
CA ALA A 134 -0.91 8.36 6.61
C ALA A 134 -1.20 8.98 8.00
N GLN A 135 -0.29 8.79 8.95
CA GLN A 135 -0.44 9.33 10.30
C GLN A 135 -0.46 10.86 10.29
N GLU A 136 0.38 11.49 9.49
CA GLU A 136 0.43 12.95 9.37
C GLU A 136 -0.92 13.51 8.91
N LEU A 137 -1.54 12.87 7.91
CA LEU A 137 -2.85 13.31 7.42
C LEU A 137 -3.96 13.05 8.44
N ILE A 138 -3.89 11.94 9.17
CA ILE A 138 -4.83 11.68 10.28
C ILE A 138 -4.73 12.78 11.34
N ASP A 139 -3.51 13.13 11.73
CA ASP A 139 -3.28 14.16 12.73
C ASP A 139 -3.84 15.51 12.28
N SER A 140 -3.61 15.88 11.02
CA SER A 140 -4.14 17.11 10.43
C SER A 140 -5.67 17.11 10.40
N LEU A 141 -6.28 15.99 10.02
CA LEU A 141 -7.74 15.86 9.97
C LEU A 141 -8.36 15.94 11.36
N LYS A 142 -7.72 15.36 12.36
CA LYS A 142 -8.17 15.45 13.77
C LYS A 142 -8.12 16.88 14.31
N MET A 143 -7.13 17.65 13.90
CA MET A 143 -7.00 19.06 14.30
C MET A 143 -8.13 19.92 13.72
N ILE A 144 -8.53 19.63 12.49
CA ILE A 144 -9.59 20.34 11.78
C ILE A 144 -10.98 19.95 12.29
N LYS A 145 -11.17 18.70 12.63
CA LYS A 145 -12.47 18.11 13.02
C LYS A 145 -13.53 18.35 11.94
N ASP A 146 -14.66 18.96 12.30
CA ASP A 146 -15.78 19.21 11.39
C ASP A 146 -15.73 20.60 10.75
N ASN A 147 -14.57 21.28 10.83
CA ASN A 147 -14.42 22.62 10.24
C ASN A 147 -14.35 22.51 8.71
N GLY A 148 -15.43 22.89 8.04
CA GLY A 148 -15.52 22.83 6.58
C GLY A 148 -14.45 23.65 5.85
N PHE A 149 -14.09 24.81 6.38
CA PHE A 149 -13.04 25.64 5.78
C PHE A 149 -11.67 24.98 5.93
N GLY A 150 -11.38 24.44 7.12
CA GLY A 150 -10.13 23.71 7.36
C GLY A 150 -10.00 22.50 6.46
N LEU A 151 -11.10 21.74 6.28
CA LEU A 151 -11.13 20.58 5.38
C LEU A 151 -10.90 20.99 3.93
N TYR A 152 -11.54 22.07 3.48
CA TYR A 152 -11.36 22.61 2.15
C TYR A 152 -9.88 23.00 1.90
N MET A 153 -9.26 23.67 2.86
CA MET A 153 -7.85 24.06 2.76
C MET A 153 -6.91 22.87 2.70
N LEU A 154 -7.16 21.85 3.52
CA LEU A 154 -6.35 20.62 3.52
C LEU A 154 -6.50 19.86 2.21
N ASP A 155 -7.71 19.75 1.69
CA ASP A 155 -7.96 19.06 0.41
C ASP A 155 -7.19 19.72 -0.74
N LYS A 156 -7.01 21.05 -0.68
CA LYS A 156 -6.29 21.78 -1.74
C LYS A 156 -4.78 21.60 -1.71
N GLU A 157 -4.22 21.20 -0.60
CA GLU A 157 -2.79 20.91 -0.52
C GLU A 157 -2.42 19.64 -1.30
#